data_07ab5e1807a9008412336ebf2c4117fd
#
_entry.id   07ab5e1807a9008412336ebf2c4117fd
#
_cell.length_a   1.000
_cell.length_b   1.000
_cell.length_c   1.000
_cell.angle_alpha   90.00
_cell.angle_beta   90.00
_cell.angle_gamma   90.00
#
_symmetry.space_group_name_H-M   'P 1'
#
loop_
_entity.id
_entity.type
_entity.pdbx_description
1 polymer ?
#
loop_
_entity_poly.entity_id
_entity_poly.type
_entity_poly.pdbx_seq_one_letter_code
_entity_poly.pdbx_strand_id
1 'polypeptide(L)'
;MKILLSTLCTVAILLGLTGIPCSAADKIRSLCEIHYPTDYLYEWDCVKVTGKDTPYRIFGKQWQDGLRFNRMDRRHFLAGMSVKVPRHMEDIKEFNPMPPFYLDSGKEPKVILIDQNEMYLGAYEYGMLVFSAPVAVGVEEFRLKNGSYRVDAVDLRHESSLYPVEGSERPYPMHYGLRFHVEKVGDGWTSYWIHGRDLPGYPASHGCIGLYDEEMQLEYYGEPAKPLLMDAKTLYRWAAGEGSAGNLQRVRGPMVIIMGEPQIPPERVRPVPDAADAPGVSRGPEAPR
;
A
#
# COMPACT_ATOMS: atom_id res chain seq x y z
N MET A 1 -48.65 -64.45 -1.26
CA MET A 1 -48.95 -63.03 -1.27
C MET A 1 -47.61 -62.27 -1.31
N LYS A 2 -47.14 -61.91 -2.52
CA LYS A 2 -45.82 -61.33 -2.77
C LYS A 2 -45.98 -59.80 -2.85
N ILE A 3 -45.28 -59.06 -1.98
CA ILE A 3 -45.25 -57.63 -2.02
C ILE A 3 -44.01 -57.24 -2.81
N LEU A 4 -44.22 -56.55 -3.95
CA LEU A 4 -43.14 -55.90 -4.72
C LEU A 4 -42.77 -54.59 -4.04
N LEU A 5 -41.51 -54.47 -3.67
CA LEU A 5 -40.91 -53.20 -3.30
C LEU A 5 -40.36 -52.51 -4.59
N SER A 6 -40.95 -51.39 -4.92
CA SER A 6 -40.49 -50.51 -5.99
C SER A 6 -39.40 -49.58 -5.43
N THR A 7 -38.18 -49.73 -5.96
CA THR A 7 -37.03 -48.86 -5.58
C THR A 7 -37.06 -47.66 -6.51
N LEU A 8 -37.43 -46.50 -5.96
CA LEU A 8 -37.24 -45.20 -6.63
C LEU A 8 -35.77 -44.80 -6.52
N CYS A 9 -35.11 -44.75 -7.67
CA CYS A 9 -33.75 -44.24 -7.80
C CYS A 9 -33.81 -42.73 -7.95
N THR A 10 -33.53 -42.00 -6.87
CA THR A 10 -33.42 -40.53 -6.89
C THR A 10 -32.04 -40.17 -7.41
N VAL A 11 -31.96 -39.68 -8.64
CA VAL A 11 -30.76 -39.10 -9.23
C VAL A 11 -30.55 -37.71 -8.61
N ALA A 12 -29.63 -37.63 -7.67
CA ALA A 12 -29.14 -36.34 -7.17
C ALA A 12 -28.19 -35.74 -8.20
N ILE A 13 -28.63 -34.70 -8.91
CA ILE A 13 -27.77 -33.86 -9.74
C ILE A 13 -26.91 -33.03 -8.81
N LEU A 14 -25.66 -33.45 -8.58
CA LEU A 14 -24.61 -32.60 -7.98
C LEU A 14 -24.24 -31.52 -9.00
N LEU A 15 -24.85 -30.35 -8.87
CA LEU A 15 -24.31 -29.12 -9.45
C LEU A 15 -23.00 -28.82 -8.72
N GLY A 16 -21.89 -29.21 -9.34
CA GLY A 16 -20.55 -28.80 -8.93
C GLY A 16 -20.41 -27.27 -9.05
N LEU A 17 -20.66 -26.58 -7.98
CA LEU A 17 -20.14 -25.21 -7.79
C LEU A 17 -18.62 -25.34 -7.72
N THR A 18 -17.96 -25.26 -8.89
CA THR A 18 -16.55 -24.95 -8.96
C THR A 18 -16.41 -23.51 -8.47
N GLY A 19 -16.25 -23.36 -7.15
CA GLY A 19 -15.76 -22.12 -6.59
C GLY A 19 -14.47 -21.79 -7.31
N ILE A 20 -14.49 -20.70 -8.08
CA ILE A 20 -13.26 -20.11 -8.62
C ILE A 20 -12.41 -19.85 -7.38
N PRO A 21 -11.24 -20.48 -7.22
CA PRO A 21 -10.38 -20.14 -6.10
C PRO A 21 -10.08 -18.65 -6.25
N CYS A 22 -10.51 -17.84 -5.28
CA CYS A 22 -10.04 -16.50 -5.11
C CYS A 22 -8.52 -16.63 -5.04
N SER A 23 -7.85 -16.30 -6.14
CA SER A 23 -6.40 -16.35 -6.24
C SER A 23 -5.89 -15.50 -5.09
N ALA A 24 -5.31 -16.14 -4.08
CA ALA A 24 -4.48 -15.43 -3.12
C ALA A 24 -3.50 -14.64 -3.97
N ALA A 25 -3.60 -13.32 -3.94
CA ALA A 25 -2.72 -12.44 -4.71
C ALA A 25 -1.29 -12.92 -4.45
N ASP A 26 -0.59 -13.34 -5.51
CA ASP A 26 0.75 -13.92 -5.39
C ASP A 26 1.61 -12.93 -4.62
N LYS A 27 1.86 -13.25 -3.34
CA LYS A 27 2.65 -12.40 -2.46
C LYS A 27 4.07 -12.41 -3.00
N ILE A 28 4.58 -11.25 -3.34
CA ILE A 28 5.97 -11.09 -3.76
C ILE A 28 6.85 -11.64 -2.65
N ARG A 29 7.75 -12.56 -3.01
CA ARG A 29 8.63 -13.24 -2.06
C ARG A 29 10.05 -12.69 -2.05
N SER A 30 10.40 -11.82 -3.01
CA SER A 30 11.73 -11.24 -3.10
C SER A 30 11.66 -9.75 -3.37
N LEU A 31 12.14 -8.94 -2.42
CA LEU A 31 12.33 -7.50 -2.61
C LEU A 31 13.62 -7.20 -3.38
N CYS A 32 14.50 -8.20 -3.55
CA CYS A 32 15.75 -8.02 -4.29
C CYS A 32 15.55 -7.83 -5.80
N GLU A 33 14.36 -8.17 -6.32
CA GLU A 33 14.01 -8.02 -7.73
C GLU A 33 13.39 -6.65 -8.04
N ILE A 34 13.07 -5.88 -6.99
CA ILE A 34 12.53 -4.52 -7.13
C ILE A 34 13.68 -3.55 -6.91
N HIS A 35 14.02 -2.75 -7.90
CA HIS A 35 15.13 -1.80 -7.83
C HIS A 35 14.62 -0.38 -7.74
N TYR A 36 14.89 0.26 -6.61
CA TYR A 36 14.66 1.70 -6.43
C TYR A 36 15.87 2.49 -6.93
N PRO A 37 15.71 3.73 -7.42
CA PRO A 37 16.84 4.52 -7.90
C PRO A 37 17.99 4.64 -6.90
N THR A 38 17.68 4.80 -5.61
CA THR A 38 18.70 4.89 -4.56
C THR A 38 19.41 3.58 -4.23
N ASP A 39 18.86 2.42 -4.61
CA ASP A 39 19.52 1.13 -4.37
C ASP A 39 20.88 1.03 -5.06
N TYR A 40 21.06 1.75 -6.18
CA TYR A 40 22.32 1.78 -6.93
C TYR A 40 23.44 2.59 -6.23
N LEU A 41 23.11 3.32 -5.17
CA LEU A 41 24.07 4.09 -4.40
C LEU A 41 24.74 3.25 -3.29
N TYR A 42 24.22 2.05 -3.04
CA TYR A 42 24.65 1.20 -1.94
C TYR A 42 25.00 -0.20 -2.42
N GLU A 43 26.03 -0.80 -1.81
CA GLU A 43 26.29 -2.24 -1.97
C GLU A 43 25.43 -3.02 -0.99
N TRP A 44 24.66 -3.98 -1.50
CA TRP A 44 23.79 -4.83 -0.68
C TRP A 44 23.77 -6.27 -1.18
N ASP A 45 23.48 -7.18 -0.28
CA ASP A 45 23.29 -8.60 -0.57
C ASP A 45 21.82 -8.99 -0.44
N CYS A 46 21.38 -9.93 -1.27
CA CYS A 46 20.04 -10.50 -1.18
C CYS A 46 20.03 -11.62 -0.13
N VAL A 47 19.29 -11.42 0.96
CA VAL A 47 19.26 -12.36 2.09
C VAL A 47 17.86 -12.94 2.24
N LYS A 48 17.76 -14.27 2.26
CA LYS A 48 16.50 -14.98 2.52
C LYS A 48 16.22 -15.04 4.02
N VAL A 49 15.08 -14.49 4.42
CA VAL A 49 14.59 -14.51 5.81
C VAL A 49 14.17 -15.91 6.22
N THR A 50 14.64 -16.37 7.36
CA THR A 50 14.27 -17.67 7.98
C THR A 50 13.30 -17.46 9.14
N GLY A 51 12.65 -18.52 9.62
CA GLY A 51 11.72 -18.43 10.77
C GLY A 51 12.37 -18.03 12.11
N LYS A 52 13.69 -17.92 12.16
CA LYS A 52 14.44 -17.47 13.35
C LYS A 52 14.90 -16.01 13.24
N ASP A 53 14.72 -15.40 12.08
CA ASP A 53 15.21 -14.06 11.83
C ASP A 53 14.17 -13.02 12.25
N THR A 54 14.68 -11.91 12.72
CA THR A 54 13.93 -10.68 13.03
C THR A 54 14.66 -9.52 12.35
N PRO A 55 14.00 -8.37 12.12
CA PRO A 55 14.69 -7.20 11.60
C PRO A 55 15.96 -6.86 12.39
N TYR A 56 15.90 -6.92 13.72
CA TYR A 56 17.08 -6.68 14.57
C TYR A 56 18.20 -7.69 14.35
N ARG A 57 17.86 -8.97 14.09
CA ARG A 57 18.86 -10.01 13.85
C ARG A 57 19.59 -9.83 12.52
N ILE A 58 18.87 -9.38 11.49
CA ILE A 58 19.43 -9.16 10.15
C ILE A 58 20.16 -7.82 10.05
N PHE A 59 19.56 -6.73 10.53
CA PHE A 59 20.05 -5.36 10.34
C PHE A 59 20.73 -4.78 11.60
N GLY A 60 20.79 -5.54 12.71
CA GLY A 60 21.40 -5.07 13.94
C GLY A 60 20.68 -3.86 14.56
N LYS A 61 21.44 -2.91 15.08
CA LYS A 61 20.91 -1.72 15.75
C LYS A 61 20.16 -0.78 14.79
N GLN A 62 20.52 -0.78 13.51
CA GLN A 62 19.87 0.01 12.44
C GLN A 62 18.72 -0.75 11.77
N TRP A 63 18.03 -1.61 12.50
CA TRP A 63 16.94 -2.41 11.93
C TRP A 63 15.79 -1.56 11.35
N GLN A 64 15.54 -0.37 11.90
CA GLN A 64 14.53 0.55 11.36
C GLN A 64 14.98 1.10 9.99
N ASP A 65 16.25 1.48 9.86
CA ASP A 65 16.82 1.93 8.59
C ASP A 65 16.83 0.79 7.57
N GLY A 66 17.14 -0.45 8.00
CA GLY A 66 17.06 -1.64 7.15
C GLY A 66 15.64 -1.90 6.62
N LEU A 67 14.60 -1.71 7.43
CA LEU A 67 13.20 -1.78 6.99
C LEU A 67 12.86 -0.63 6.04
N ARG A 68 13.27 0.60 6.34
CA ARG A 68 13.10 1.79 5.50
C ARG A 68 13.79 1.63 4.16
N PHE A 69 15.00 1.07 4.13
CA PHE A 69 15.72 0.74 2.90
C PHE A 69 14.96 -0.26 2.02
N ASN A 70 14.24 -1.21 2.63
CA ASN A 70 13.37 -2.16 1.93
C ASN A 70 11.93 -1.67 1.75
N ARG A 71 11.56 -0.46 2.18
CA ARG A 71 10.19 0.12 2.14
C ARG A 71 9.14 -0.80 2.77
N MET A 72 9.51 -1.60 3.76
CA MET A 72 8.64 -2.61 4.35
C MET A 72 8.47 -2.43 5.86
N ASP A 73 7.33 -2.88 6.40
CA ASP A 73 7.08 -2.92 7.83
C ASP A 73 7.51 -4.25 8.48
N ARG A 74 7.44 -4.29 9.83
CA ARG A 74 7.80 -5.50 10.58
C ARG A 74 6.89 -6.70 10.32
N ARG A 75 5.60 -6.45 10.08
CA ARG A 75 4.60 -7.49 9.86
C ARG A 75 4.84 -8.25 8.55
N HIS A 76 5.41 -7.59 7.57
CA HIS A 76 5.76 -8.19 6.28
C HIS A 76 7.17 -8.80 6.24
N PHE A 77 7.95 -8.65 7.31
CA PHE A 77 9.26 -9.31 7.43
C PHE A 77 9.08 -10.79 7.80
N LEU A 78 8.70 -11.60 6.83
CA LEU A 78 8.26 -12.98 7.04
C LEU A 78 9.30 -14.01 6.54
N ALA A 79 9.33 -15.18 7.19
CA ALA A 79 10.13 -16.31 6.74
C ALA A 79 9.77 -16.69 5.28
N GLY A 80 10.82 -16.89 4.49
CA GLY A 80 10.70 -17.20 3.06
C GLY A 80 10.82 -16.01 2.12
N MET A 81 10.69 -14.76 2.63
CA MET A 81 10.99 -13.56 1.87
C MET A 81 12.50 -13.37 1.67
N SER A 82 12.88 -12.69 0.61
CA SER A 82 14.24 -12.18 0.42
C SER A 82 14.24 -10.66 0.52
N VAL A 83 15.19 -10.13 1.29
CA VAL A 83 15.35 -8.70 1.56
C VAL A 83 16.73 -8.20 1.18
N LYS A 84 16.85 -6.94 0.85
CA LYS A 84 18.14 -6.29 0.58
C LYS A 84 18.80 -5.93 1.91
N VAL A 85 20.01 -6.42 2.11
CA VAL A 85 20.82 -6.13 3.31
C VAL A 85 22.06 -5.36 2.88
N PRO A 86 22.18 -4.07 3.21
CA PRO A 86 23.37 -3.29 2.92
C PRO A 86 24.62 -3.95 3.55
N ARG A 87 25.73 -4.02 2.79
CA ARG A 87 26.98 -4.59 3.28
C ARG A 87 27.56 -3.79 4.42
N HIS A 88 27.35 -2.47 4.39
CA HIS A 88 27.76 -1.54 5.42
C HIS A 88 26.52 -0.84 5.97
N MET A 89 25.99 -1.32 7.09
CA MET A 89 24.76 -0.77 7.68
C MET A 89 24.88 0.71 8.08
N GLU A 90 26.09 1.19 8.37
CA GLU A 90 26.34 2.60 8.69
C GLU A 90 26.04 3.54 7.51
N ASP A 91 26.13 3.05 6.26
CA ASP A 91 25.87 3.85 5.06
C ASP A 91 24.40 4.22 4.92
N ILE A 92 23.51 3.42 5.52
CA ILE A 92 22.06 3.66 5.50
C ILE A 92 21.53 4.22 6.82
N LYS A 93 22.38 4.68 7.70
CA LYS A 93 21.96 5.33 8.94
C LYS A 93 21.11 6.56 8.59
N GLU A 94 19.92 6.64 9.20
CA GLU A 94 18.93 7.69 8.88
C GLU A 94 18.59 7.72 7.37
N PHE A 95 18.42 6.52 6.79
CA PHE A 95 18.16 6.36 5.36
C PHE A 95 17.04 7.26 4.85
N ASN A 96 17.37 8.07 3.86
CA ASN A 96 16.44 9.01 3.24
C ASN A 96 16.81 9.27 1.77
N PRO A 97 15.99 8.82 0.79
CA PRO A 97 16.22 9.09 -0.63
C PRO A 97 15.69 10.46 -1.09
N MET A 98 14.94 11.17 -0.23
CA MET A 98 14.34 12.44 -0.62
C MET A 98 15.37 13.57 -0.61
N PRO A 99 15.30 14.51 -1.56
CA PRO A 99 16.22 15.63 -1.62
C PRO A 99 16.09 16.52 -0.36
N PRO A 100 17.20 17.02 0.21
CA PRO A 100 17.16 17.88 1.39
C PRO A 100 16.46 19.24 1.14
N PHE A 101 16.39 19.65 -0.13
CA PHE A 101 15.74 20.88 -0.57
C PHE A 101 14.85 20.60 -1.77
N TYR A 102 13.62 21.13 -1.73
CA TYR A 102 12.70 21.13 -2.86
C TYR A 102 12.32 22.57 -3.24
N LEU A 103 13.06 23.16 -4.18
CA LEU A 103 12.98 24.59 -4.50
C LEU A 103 11.67 24.98 -5.19
N ASP A 104 11.04 24.07 -5.93
CA ASP A 104 9.77 24.33 -6.60
C ASP A 104 8.60 24.57 -5.62
N SER A 105 8.79 24.21 -4.35
CA SER A 105 7.85 24.49 -3.28
C SER A 105 7.89 25.93 -2.76
N GLY A 106 8.81 26.77 -3.22
CA GLY A 106 9.20 28.03 -2.61
C GLY A 106 8.09 29.07 -2.34
N LYS A 107 6.89 28.86 -2.86
CA LYS A 107 5.70 29.69 -2.59
C LYS A 107 4.72 29.06 -1.61
N GLU A 108 4.86 27.77 -1.32
CA GLU A 108 3.98 27.03 -0.42
C GLU A 108 4.69 26.76 0.90
N PRO A 109 4.09 27.14 2.03
CA PRO A 109 4.75 26.97 3.34
C PRO A 109 4.94 25.49 3.70
N LYS A 110 4.04 24.62 3.24
CA LYS A 110 4.11 23.17 3.47
C LYS A 110 3.82 22.39 2.19
N VAL A 111 4.73 21.48 1.85
CA VAL A 111 4.60 20.60 0.67
C VAL A 111 4.90 19.17 1.08
N ILE A 112 4.10 18.24 0.57
CA ILE A 112 4.34 16.80 0.59
C ILE A 112 4.75 16.39 -0.82
N LEU A 113 5.99 15.96 -0.99
CA LEU A 113 6.49 15.39 -2.24
C LEU A 113 6.44 13.86 -2.16
N ILE A 114 5.79 13.21 -3.11
CA ILE A 114 5.70 11.75 -3.22
C ILE A 114 6.44 11.34 -4.49
N ASP A 115 7.54 10.62 -4.32
CA ASP A 115 8.28 9.99 -5.41
C ASP A 115 7.88 8.52 -5.52
N GLN A 116 7.09 8.20 -6.54
CA GLN A 116 6.62 6.84 -6.78
C GLN A 116 7.75 5.91 -7.23
N ASN A 117 8.82 6.44 -7.87
CA ASN A 117 9.98 5.60 -8.23
C ASN A 117 10.70 5.09 -6.99
N GLU A 118 10.87 5.95 -5.99
CA GLU A 118 11.53 5.61 -4.72
C GLU A 118 10.59 4.91 -3.74
N MET A 119 9.27 4.99 -3.97
CA MET A 119 8.26 4.65 -2.96
C MET A 119 8.54 5.36 -1.63
N TYR A 120 8.75 6.67 -1.72
CA TYR A 120 9.10 7.51 -0.59
C TYR A 120 8.37 8.85 -0.63
N LEU A 121 8.21 9.43 0.54
CA LEU A 121 7.58 10.73 0.76
C LEU A 121 8.54 11.64 1.52
N GLY A 122 8.60 12.92 1.11
CA GLY A 122 9.23 14.00 1.85
C GLY A 122 8.21 15.07 2.22
N ALA A 123 8.22 15.52 3.47
CA ALA A 123 7.49 16.70 3.92
C ALA A 123 8.45 17.89 4.03
N TYR A 124 8.07 19.01 3.45
CA TYR A 124 8.91 20.20 3.33
C TYR A 124 8.23 21.42 3.95
N GLU A 125 9.00 22.19 4.70
CA GLU A 125 8.61 23.52 5.14
C GLU A 125 9.49 24.56 4.44
N TYR A 126 8.86 25.48 3.71
CA TYR A 126 9.57 26.51 2.92
C TYR A 126 10.70 25.94 2.07
N GLY A 127 10.48 24.76 1.49
CA GLY A 127 11.44 24.06 0.64
C GLY A 127 12.49 23.22 1.37
N MET A 128 12.54 23.23 2.68
CA MET A 128 13.47 22.41 3.48
C MET A 128 12.78 21.11 3.92
N LEU A 129 13.45 19.97 3.75
CA LEU A 129 12.97 18.69 4.22
C LEU A 129 12.93 18.68 5.75
N VAL A 130 11.75 18.36 6.32
CA VAL A 130 11.55 18.24 7.77
C VAL A 130 11.18 16.84 8.22
N PHE A 131 10.71 16.01 7.27
CA PHE A 131 10.34 14.62 7.54
C PHE A 131 10.40 13.83 6.24
N SER A 132 10.77 12.55 6.32
CA SER A 132 10.68 11.61 5.21
C SER A 132 10.29 10.22 5.68
N ALA A 133 9.62 9.46 4.82
CA ALA A 133 9.16 8.11 5.14
C ALA A 133 8.96 7.28 3.87
N PRO A 134 9.17 5.94 3.94
CA PRO A 134 8.73 5.04 2.89
C PRO A 134 7.22 5.02 2.81
N VAL A 135 6.70 4.76 1.60
CA VAL A 135 5.27 4.71 1.34
C VAL A 135 4.86 3.46 0.55
N ALA A 136 3.65 2.97 0.79
CA ALA A 136 2.97 2.10 -0.15
C ALA A 136 2.24 2.98 -1.18
N VAL A 137 2.36 2.64 -2.46
CA VAL A 137 1.70 3.33 -3.58
C VAL A 137 0.76 2.38 -4.32
N GLY A 138 -0.06 2.91 -5.22
CA GLY A 138 -0.99 2.13 -6.04
C GLY A 138 -0.29 1.09 -6.90
N VAL A 139 -0.92 -0.09 -7.07
CA VAL A 139 -0.55 -1.03 -8.13
C VAL A 139 -0.83 -0.39 -9.49
N GLU A 140 -0.36 -1.02 -10.58
CA GLU A 140 -0.43 -0.44 -11.92
C GLU A 140 -1.81 0.05 -12.32
N GLU A 141 -2.85 -0.75 -12.06
CA GLU A 141 -4.23 -0.42 -12.39
C GLU A 141 -4.80 0.75 -11.57
N PHE A 142 -4.20 1.02 -10.42
CA PHE A 142 -4.60 2.08 -9.48
C PHE A 142 -3.49 3.12 -9.26
N ARG A 143 -2.60 3.27 -10.25
CA ARG A 143 -1.50 4.22 -10.17
C ARG A 143 -2.03 5.65 -10.13
N LEU A 144 -1.53 6.43 -9.18
CA LEU A 144 -1.80 7.86 -9.12
C LEU A 144 -1.13 8.60 -10.27
N LYS A 145 -1.84 9.54 -10.86
CA LYS A 145 -1.30 10.42 -11.90
C LYS A 145 -0.33 11.42 -11.28
N ASN A 146 0.78 11.65 -11.97
CA ASN A 146 1.71 12.73 -11.63
C ASN A 146 0.99 14.08 -11.69
N GLY A 147 1.29 14.96 -10.74
CA GLY A 147 0.65 16.26 -10.69
C GLY A 147 0.70 16.91 -9.32
N SER A 148 0.01 18.05 -9.23
CA SER A 148 -0.12 18.83 -8.00
C SER A 148 -1.54 18.75 -7.48
N TYR A 149 -1.65 18.40 -6.22
CA TYR A 149 -2.89 18.22 -5.46
C TYR A 149 -2.81 19.03 -4.18
N ARG A 150 -3.83 18.95 -3.33
CA ARG A 150 -3.81 19.63 -2.02
C ARG A 150 -4.61 18.82 -1.01
N VAL A 151 -4.09 18.73 0.21
CA VAL A 151 -4.86 18.20 1.33
C VAL A 151 -6.06 19.12 1.57
N ASP A 152 -7.27 18.60 1.35
CA ASP A 152 -8.55 19.33 1.47
C ASP A 152 -9.43 18.86 2.64
N ALA A 153 -9.07 17.71 3.23
CA ALA A 153 -9.72 17.21 4.43
C ALA A 153 -8.77 16.34 5.24
N VAL A 154 -9.00 16.29 6.55
CA VAL A 154 -8.28 15.45 7.51
C VAL A 154 -9.28 14.63 8.32
N ASP A 155 -8.90 13.41 8.68
CA ASP A 155 -9.71 12.51 9.50
C ASP A 155 -8.79 11.59 10.31
N LEU A 156 -8.84 11.72 11.63
CA LEU A 156 -7.94 10.98 12.51
C LEU A 156 -8.20 9.47 12.51
N ARG A 157 -9.45 9.06 12.37
CA ARG A 157 -9.93 7.68 12.45
C ARG A 157 -10.71 7.26 11.20
N HIS A 158 -10.21 7.70 10.03
CA HIS A 158 -10.84 7.34 8.76
C HIS A 158 -10.88 5.82 8.56
N GLU A 159 -11.94 5.36 7.93
CA GLU A 159 -12.12 3.96 7.52
C GLU A 159 -12.52 3.88 6.06
N SER A 160 -12.10 2.84 5.38
CA SER A 160 -12.47 2.60 3.97
C SER A 160 -13.95 2.26 3.86
N SER A 161 -14.65 2.96 2.97
CA SER A 161 -16.02 2.58 2.57
C SER A 161 -16.06 1.49 1.48
N LEU A 162 -14.90 1.12 0.92
CA LEU A 162 -14.81 0.22 -0.24
C LEU A 162 -14.15 -1.11 0.09
N TYR A 163 -13.19 -1.11 1.02
CA TYR A 163 -12.36 -2.28 1.27
C TYR A 163 -12.46 -2.72 2.73
N PRO A 164 -12.67 -4.01 2.99
CA PRO A 164 -12.58 -4.57 4.34
C PRO A 164 -11.14 -4.94 4.69
N VAL A 165 -10.89 -5.18 5.98
CA VAL A 165 -9.70 -5.87 6.46
C VAL A 165 -9.70 -7.30 5.92
N GLU A 166 -8.54 -7.79 5.45
CA GLU A 166 -8.39 -9.13 4.89
C GLU A 166 -8.96 -10.21 5.85
N GLY A 167 -9.85 -11.05 5.31
CA GLY A 167 -10.49 -12.13 6.09
C GLY A 167 -11.59 -11.68 7.05
N SER A 168 -12.07 -10.44 6.96
CA SER A 168 -13.17 -9.93 7.79
C SER A 168 -14.11 -9.01 6.99
N GLU A 169 -15.25 -8.65 7.61
CA GLU A 169 -16.17 -7.63 7.07
C GLU A 169 -15.90 -6.22 7.67
N ARG A 170 -14.92 -6.10 8.58
CA ARG A 170 -14.59 -4.82 9.20
C ARG A 170 -13.99 -3.88 8.15
N PRO A 171 -14.40 -2.60 8.10
CA PRO A 171 -13.79 -1.62 7.21
C PRO A 171 -12.26 -1.55 7.43
N TYR A 172 -11.51 -1.41 6.33
CA TYR A 172 -10.06 -1.25 6.44
C TYR A 172 -9.72 0.09 7.10
N PRO A 173 -8.92 0.10 8.18
CA PRO A 173 -8.56 1.32 8.88
C PRO A 173 -7.61 2.17 8.04
N MET A 174 -7.92 3.45 7.97
CA MET A 174 -7.15 4.47 7.25
C MET A 174 -6.83 5.62 8.21
N HIS A 175 -6.28 5.27 9.40
CA HIS A 175 -6.02 6.23 10.45
C HIS A 175 -5.04 7.33 10.00
N TYR A 176 -5.11 8.48 10.61
CA TYR A 176 -4.28 9.64 10.28
C TYR A 176 -4.48 10.10 8.83
N GLY A 177 -5.73 10.05 8.36
CA GLY A 177 -6.11 10.31 6.98
C GLY A 177 -5.96 11.78 6.57
N LEU A 178 -5.22 12.02 5.49
CA LEU A 178 -5.09 13.30 4.80
C LEU A 178 -5.63 13.13 3.39
N ARG A 179 -6.85 13.62 3.10
CA ARG A 179 -7.43 13.54 1.76
C ARG A 179 -6.82 14.59 0.87
N PHE A 180 -6.33 14.19 -0.29
CA PHE A 180 -5.68 15.10 -1.24
C PHE A 180 -6.31 15.12 -2.63
N HIS A 181 -7.14 14.13 -2.97
CA HIS A 181 -7.80 14.08 -4.27
C HIS A 181 -9.15 13.38 -4.18
N VAL A 182 -10.08 13.84 -5.02
CA VAL A 182 -11.40 13.21 -5.23
C VAL A 182 -11.67 13.23 -6.72
N GLU A 183 -12.03 12.08 -7.28
CA GLU A 183 -12.40 11.98 -8.69
C GLU A 183 -13.68 11.18 -8.89
N LYS A 184 -14.33 11.40 -10.03
CA LYS A 184 -15.49 10.62 -10.45
C LYS A 184 -15.02 9.34 -11.15
N VAL A 185 -15.47 8.19 -10.65
CA VAL A 185 -15.18 6.88 -11.24
C VAL A 185 -16.53 6.20 -11.53
N GLY A 186 -16.84 6.02 -12.80
CA GLY A 186 -18.17 5.56 -13.22
C GLY A 186 -19.28 6.51 -12.74
N ASP A 187 -20.27 5.98 -12.02
CA ASP A 187 -21.37 6.76 -11.45
C ASP A 187 -21.10 7.24 -10.01
N GLY A 188 -19.97 6.86 -9.42
CA GLY A 188 -19.56 7.19 -8.05
C GLY A 188 -18.44 8.20 -7.95
N TRP A 189 -18.04 8.47 -6.69
CA TRP A 189 -16.90 9.30 -6.36
C TRP A 189 -15.89 8.48 -5.55
N THR A 190 -14.62 8.59 -5.89
CA THR A 190 -13.51 7.97 -5.17
C THR A 190 -12.62 9.04 -4.57
N SER A 191 -12.21 8.83 -3.33
CA SER A 191 -11.31 9.72 -2.59
C SER A 191 -9.95 9.04 -2.38
N TYR A 192 -8.88 9.81 -2.56
CA TYR A 192 -7.52 9.36 -2.34
C TYR A 192 -6.91 10.04 -1.12
N TRP A 193 -6.27 9.24 -0.29
CA TRP A 193 -5.77 9.62 1.02
C TRP A 193 -4.31 9.25 1.21
N ILE A 194 -3.62 10.03 2.01
CA ILE A 194 -2.39 9.62 2.68
C ILE A 194 -2.81 9.17 4.07
N HIS A 195 -2.47 7.93 4.50
CA HIS A 195 -2.98 7.37 5.76
C HIS A 195 -2.08 6.25 6.30
N GLY A 196 -2.32 5.83 7.54
CA GLY A 196 -1.71 4.65 8.13
C GLY A 196 -2.06 3.37 7.38
N ARG A 197 -1.07 2.55 7.07
CA ARG A 197 -1.23 1.32 6.29
C ARG A 197 -0.09 0.33 6.52
N ASP A 198 -0.32 -0.89 6.05
CA ASP A 198 0.72 -1.91 5.85
C ASP A 198 1.65 -1.55 4.68
N LEU A 199 2.96 -1.75 4.87
CA LEU A 199 3.99 -1.54 3.86
C LEU A 199 4.69 -2.86 3.53
N PRO A 200 4.33 -3.53 2.44
CA PRO A 200 4.94 -4.82 2.09
C PRO A 200 6.28 -4.69 1.35
N GLY A 201 6.74 -3.48 1.01
CA GLY A 201 7.98 -3.24 0.28
C GLY A 201 7.82 -3.18 -1.23
N TYR A 202 6.59 -3.11 -1.74
CA TYR A 202 6.24 -3.01 -3.16
C TYR A 202 4.89 -2.32 -3.34
N PRO A 203 4.53 -1.86 -4.56
CA PRO A 203 3.22 -1.27 -4.83
C PRO A 203 2.09 -2.24 -4.48
N ALA A 204 1.18 -1.84 -3.59
CA ALA A 204 0.15 -2.72 -3.04
C ALA A 204 -1.17 -2.00 -2.71
N SER A 205 -1.33 -0.72 -3.01
CA SER A 205 -2.55 0.02 -2.70
C SER A 205 -3.50 0.11 -3.91
N HIS A 206 -4.73 0.55 -3.64
CA HIS A 206 -5.72 0.92 -4.66
C HIS A 206 -5.71 2.44 -4.93
N GLY A 207 -4.50 3.05 -4.90
CA GLY A 207 -4.28 4.46 -5.21
C GLY A 207 -4.01 5.35 -3.99
N CYS A 208 -4.37 4.96 -2.78
CA CYS A 208 -3.99 5.70 -1.58
C CYS A 208 -2.49 5.55 -1.29
N ILE A 209 -1.94 6.51 -0.56
CA ILE A 209 -0.55 6.53 -0.11
C ILE A 209 -0.51 6.04 1.34
N GLY A 210 0.15 4.92 1.57
CA GLY A 210 0.24 4.33 2.91
C GLY A 210 1.56 4.63 3.61
N LEU A 211 1.53 4.88 4.92
CA LEU A 211 2.70 5.04 5.78
C LEU A 211 2.65 4.07 6.96
N TYR A 212 3.78 3.87 7.63
CA TYR A 212 3.82 3.06 8.85
C TYR A 212 2.81 3.54 9.89
N ASP A 213 2.01 2.59 10.38
CA ASP A 213 1.09 2.76 11.51
C ASP A 213 1.03 1.47 12.32
N GLU A 214 2.03 1.27 13.18
CA GLU A 214 2.08 0.06 14.02
C GLU A 214 1.05 0.07 15.16
N GLU A 215 0.48 1.24 15.54
CA GLU A 215 -0.66 1.28 16.45
C GLU A 215 -1.89 0.64 15.79
N MET A 216 -2.14 0.96 14.53
CA MET A 216 -3.19 0.32 13.74
C MET A 216 -2.93 -1.18 13.57
N GLN A 217 -1.69 -1.57 13.24
CA GLN A 217 -1.34 -2.99 13.08
C GLN A 217 -1.54 -3.76 14.40
N LEU A 218 -1.17 -3.20 15.54
CA LEU A 218 -1.45 -3.81 16.85
C LEU A 218 -2.95 -3.96 17.12
N GLU A 219 -3.74 -2.92 16.83
CA GLU A 219 -5.20 -2.92 17.05
C GLU A 219 -5.92 -3.98 16.20
N TYR A 220 -5.52 -4.15 14.93
CA TYR A 220 -6.25 -4.98 13.97
C TYR A 220 -5.66 -6.36 13.77
N TYR A 221 -4.36 -6.52 13.97
CA TYR A 221 -3.64 -7.80 13.73
C TYR A 221 -2.97 -8.37 15.00
N GLY A 222 -2.97 -7.63 16.11
CA GLY A 222 -2.35 -8.06 17.36
C GLY A 222 -0.82 -7.94 17.40
N GLU A 223 -0.22 -7.32 16.38
CA GLU A 223 1.23 -7.14 16.28
C GLU A 223 1.60 -5.85 15.54
N PRO A 224 2.77 -5.26 15.82
CA PRO A 224 3.75 -5.67 16.83
C PRO A 224 3.33 -5.25 18.25
N ALA A 225 3.66 -6.06 19.25
CA ALA A 225 3.27 -5.81 20.64
C ALA A 225 3.73 -4.45 21.21
N LYS A 226 4.78 -3.87 20.62
CA LYS A 226 5.30 -2.53 20.95
C LYS A 226 5.42 -1.71 19.66
N PRO A 227 4.45 -0.83 19.35
CA PRO A 227 4.52 0.08 18.21
C PRO A 227 5.70 1.04 18.31
N LEU A 228 6.46 1.21 17.23
CA LEU A 228 7.62 2.10 17.11
C LEU A 228 7.60 2.91 15.81
N LEU A 229 7.11 2.33 14.73
CA LEU A 229 7.06 2.96 13.42
C LEU A 229 5.69 3.61 13.23
N MET A 230 5.64 4.96 13.38
CA MET A 230 4.42 5.76 13.45
C MET A 230 4.46 6.95 12.49
N ASP A 231 4.90 6.71 11.27
CA ASP A 231 5.13 7.76 10.27
C ASP A 231 3.82 8.47 9.87
N ALA A 232 2.72 7.73 9.75
CA ALA A 232 1.40 8.30 9.47
C ALA A 232 0.98 9.31 10.53
N LYS A 233 1.15 8.96 11.81
CA LYS A 233 0.85 9.85 12.96
C LYS A 233 1.72 11.11 12.95
N THR A 234 3.01 10.94 12.63
CA THR A 234 3.97 12.06 12.56
C THR A 234 3.59 13.02 11.44
N LEU A 235 3.34 12.51 10.24
CA LEU A 235 2.93 13.32 9.09
C LEU A 235 1.58 14.01 9.33
N TYR A 236 0.61 13.30 9.91
CA TYR A 236 -0.71 13.85 10.21
C TYR A 236 -0.61 15.05 11.16
N ARG A 237 0.13 14.90 12.26
CA ARG A 237 0.34 16.00 13.22
C ARG A 237 1.01 17.21 12.58
N TRP A 238 2.00 16.98 11.74
CA TRP A 238 2.66 18.04 11.00
C TRP A 238 1.71 18.73 10.01
N ALA A 239 0.89 18.00 9.28
CA ALA A 239 0.01 18.53 8.23
C ALA A 239 -1.24 19.22 8.81
N ALA A 240 -1.88 18.60 9.80
CA ALA A 240 -3.16 19.03 10.35
C ALA A 240 -3.02 19.96 11.57
N GLY A 241 -1.84 19.96 12.22
CA GLY A 241 -1.61 20.64 13.49
C GLY A 241 -2.07 19.82 14.70
N GLU A 242 -1.59 20.20 15.88
CA GLU A 242 -2.02 19.58 17.13
C GLU A 242 -3.46 20.03 17.46
N GLY A 243 -4.34 19.08 17.68
CA GLY A 243 -5.73 19.36 18.09
C GLY A 243 -6.80 19.12 17.03
N SER A 244 -6.46 18.67 15.82
CA SER A 244 -7.47 18.14 14.89
C SER A 244 -7.93 16.77 15.43
N ALA A 245 -8.94 16.80 16.28
CA ALA A 245 -9.48 15.64 16.95
C ALA A 245 -10.76 15.15 16.26
N GLY A 246 -10.77 13.87 15.89
CA GLY A 246 -11.98 13.08 15.68
C GLY A 246 -12.42 12.96 14.24
N ASN A 247 -13.47 13.64 13.86
CA ASN A 247 -14.20 13.40 12.61
C ASN A 247 -13.61 14.17 11.41
N LEU A 248 -14.03 13.78 10.21
CA LEU A 248 -13.70 14.44 8.94
C LEU A 248 -13.84 15.97 9.02
N GLN A 249 -12.74 16.69 8.82
CA GLN A 249 -12.68 18.14 8.81
C GLN A 249 -12.16 18.64 7.46
N ARG A 250 -12.81 19.65 6.90
CA ARG A 250 -12.33 20.37 5.72
C ARG A 250 -11.23 21.33 6.12
N VAL A 251 -10.12 21.28 5.36
CA VAL A 251 -8.94 22.10 5.62
C VAL A 251 -8.37 22.65 4.31
N ARG A 252 -7.52 23.67 4.40
CA ARG A 252 -6.57 24.02 3.36
C ARG A 252 -5.18 23.62 3.84
N GLY A 253 -4.86 22.36 3.69
CA GLY A 253 -3.61 21.77 4.15
C GLY A 253 -2.46 21.90 3.14
N PRO A 254 -1.38 21.13 3.32
CA PRO A 254 -0.21 21.12 2.46
C PRO A 254 -0.56 20.87 0.97
N MET A 255 0.27 21.42 0.07
CA MET A 255 0.31 20.98 -1.32
C MET A 255 0.87 19.56 -1.36
N VAL A 256 0.33 18.70 -2.24
CA VAL A 256 0.83 17.34 -2.48
C VAL A 256 1.29 17.28 -3.92
N ILE A 257 2.54 16.92 -4.14
CA ILE A 257 3.13 16.74 -5.46
C ILE A 257 3.45 15.26 -5.62
N ILE A 258 2.95 14.67 -6.70
CA ILE A 258 3.18 13.26 -7.05
C ILE A 258 4.01 13.23 -8.31
N MET A 259 5.09 12.48 -8.27
CA MET A 259 6.01 12.30 -9.40
C MET A 259 6.47 10.85 -9.52
N GLY A 260 7.02 10.52 -10.69
CA GLY A 260 7.60 9.21 -10.95
C GLY A 260 6.56 8.14 -11.27
N GLU A 261 7.04 6.91 -11.39
CA GLU A 261 6.23 5.72 -11.68
C GLU A 261 6.65 4.58 -10.75
N PRO A 262 5.70 3.85 -10.12
CA PRO A 262 6.03 2.75 -9.23
C PRO A 262 6.81 1.66 -9.96
N GLN A 263 7.81 1.09 -9.30
CA GLN A 263 8.51 -0.08 -9.79
C GLN A 263 7.60 -1.31 -9.64
N ILE A 264 7.16 -1.86 -10.77
CA ILE A 264 6.28 -3.04 -10.78
C ILE A 264 7.15 -4.29 -10.80
N PRO A 265 6.96 -5.21 -9.83
CA PRO A 265 7.69 -6.46 -9.84
C PRO A 265 7.39 -7.28 -11.10
N PRO A 266 8.41 -7.93 -11.71
CA PRO A 266 8.24 -8.72 -12.93
C PRO A 266 7.14 -9.79 -12.83
N GLU A 267 6.95 -10.37 -11.65
CA GLU A 267 5.93 -11.40 -11.39
C GLU A 267 4.47 -10.90 -11.51
N ARG A 268 4.27 -9.58 -11.51
CA ARG A 268 2.95 -8.95 -11.67
C ARG A 268 2.66 -8.42 -13.06
N VAL A 269 3.61 -8.48 -13.98
CA VAL A 269 3.35 -8.21 -15.40
C VAL A 269 2.54 -9.39 -15.94
N ARG A 270 1.22 -9.35 -15.77
CA ARG A 270 0.34 -10.31 -16.45
C ARG A 270 0.49 -10.04 -17.96
N PRO A 271 0.68 -11.09 -18.79
CA PRO A 271 0.49 -10.92 -20.22
C PRO A 271 -0.93 -10.36 -20.43
N VAL A 272 -1.03 -9.29 -21.20
CA VAL A 272 -2.33 -8.76 -21.64
C VAL A 272 -3.08 -9.95 -22.25
N PRO A 273 -4.29 -10.34 -21.78
CA PRO A 273 -5.04 -11.40 -22.39
C PRO A 273 -5.22 -11.02 -23.86
N ASP A 274 -4.86 -11.93 -24.76
CA ASP A 274 -5.16 -11.72 -26.17
C ASP A 274 -6.65 -11.39 -26.30
N ALA A 275 -6.98 -10.43 -27.17
CA ALA A 275 -8.36 -9.95 -27.36
C ALA A 275 -9.36 -11.06 -27.74
N ALA A 276 -8.86 -12.30 -27.95
CA ALA A 276 -9.63 -13.51 -28.21
C ALA A 276 -10.24 -14.13 -26.92
N ASP A 277 -9.74 -13.82 -25.73
CA ASP A 277 -10.19 -14.40 -24.45
C ASP A 277 -11.12 -13.49 -23.63
N ALA A 278 -11.58 -12.38 -24.20
CA ALA A 278 -12.62 -11.56 -23.57
C ALA A 278 -13.92 -12.41 -23.47
N PRO A 279 -14.50 -12.60 -22.26
CA PRO A 279 -15.77 -13.31 -22.12
C PRO A 279 -16.82 -12.59 -22.98
N GLY A 280 -17.39 -13.32 -23.94
CA GLY A 280 -18.28 -12.80 -24.96
C GLY A 280 -19.37 -11.92 -24.38
N VAL A 281 -19.42 -10.68 -24.82
CA VAL A 281 -20.59 -9.81 -24.68
C VAL A 281 -21.73 -10.52 -25.42
N SER A 282 -22.65 -11.12 -24.69
CA SER A 282 -23.87 -11.68 -25.24
C SER A 282 -24.65 -10.55 -25.93
N ARG A 283 -24.73 -10.62 -27.25
CA ARG A 283 -25.65 -9.76 -28.01
C ARG A 283 -27.05 -10.09 -27.53
N GLY A 284 -27.72 -9.11 -26.90
CA GLY A 284 -29.12 -9.20 -26.59
C GLY A 284 -29.95 -9.44 -27.86
N PRO A 285 -31.17 -9.99 -27.74
CA PRO A 285 -32.00 -10.35 -28.89
C PRO A 285 -32.38 -9.09 -29.67
N GLU A 286 -32.22 -9.17 -31.00
CA GLU A 286 -32.73 -8.19 -31.96
C GLU A 286 -34.25 -8.02 -31.78
N ALA A 287 -34.71 -6.79 -31.68
CA ALA A 287 -36.13 -6.45 -31.67
C ALA A 287 -36.74 -6.79 -33.06
N PRO A 288 -37.95 -7.36 -33.14
CA PRO A 288 -38.61 -7.61 -34.42
C PRO A 288 -39.07 -6.30 -35.07
N ARG A 289 -38.96 -6.30 -36.40
CA ARG A 289 -39.40 -5.19 -37.29
C ARG A 289 -40.92 -5.08 -37.30
#